data_07b895aafd2c6daed796c3058b16caf9
#
_entry.id   07b895aafd2c6daed796c3058b16caf9
#
_cell.length_a   1.000
_cell.length_b   1.000
_cell.length_c   1.000
_cell.angle_alpha   90.00
_cell.angle_beta   90.00
_cell.angle_gamma   90.00
#
_symmetry.space_group_name_H-M   'P 1'
#
loop_
_entity.id
_entity.type
_entity.pdbx_description
1 polymer ?
#
loop_
_entity_poly.entity_id
_entity_poly.type
_entity_poly.pdbx_seq_one_letter_code
_entity_poly.pdbx_strand_id
1 'polypeptide(L)'
;MLETSLYPAVKHFLEASGFRVKGEVHGCDAVAVQDGEPLRLAIVEMKLGFNLDLLLQAVERLRMADEVWVAVPATRRGRDRDPRVHRLCRLIGLGLMAVHAARGCVEILAEPAPYRPRPDPRRRARLLREHAGRRGDPSPGGTSRQPIMTAYRQQALACAVMLKAGPGRPRDLRVVAPRAGAILRHYVYGWFERAERGVYRLTADGEAALRRWQDAVVTPCTETAPSHVAPATSVAPIAAT
;
A
#
# COMPACT_ATOMS: atom_id res chain seq x y z
N MET A 1 -20.38 9.92 -2.05
CA MET A 1 -19.21 9.16 -2.57
C MET A 1 -18.18 9.11 -1.45
N LEU A 2 -17.50 7.99 -1.27
CA LEU A 2 -16.40 7.84 -0.30
C LEU A 2 -15.05 7.90 -1.05
N GLU A 3 -13.97 8.35 -0.40
CA GLU A 3 -12.62 8.36 -1.00
C GLU A 3 -12.19 6.95 -1.43
N THR A 4 -12.56 5.94 -0.65
CA THR A 4 -12.34 4.53 -0.99
C THR A 4 -12.95 4.09 -2.32
N SER A 5 -13.96 4.80 -2.85
CA SER A 5 -14.54 4.49 -4.15
C SER A 5 -13.65 4.83 -5.35
N LEU A 6 -12.59 5.61 -5.13
CA LEU A 6 -11.59 5.95 -6.15
C LEU A 6 -10.55 4.84 -6.32
N TYR A 7 -10.24 4.15 -5.22
CA TYR A 7 -9.16 3.17 -5.15
C TYR A 7 -9.22 2.06 -6.21
N PRO A 8 -10.37 1.39 -6.47
CA PRO A 8 -10.41 0.30 -7.45
C PRO A 8 -9.99 0.73 -8.86
N ALA A 9 -10.42 1.90 -9.31
CA ALA A 9 -10.07 2.41 -10.64
C ALA A 9 -8.59 2.81 -10.71
N VAL A 10 -8.07 3.46 -9.66
CA VAL A 10 -6.64 3.83 -9.54
C VAL A 10 -5.77 2.58 -9.51
N LYS A 11 -6.14 1.58 -8.69
CA LYS A 11 -5.43 0.31 -8.62
C LYS A 11 -5.38 -0.39 -9.97
N HIS A 12 -6.52 -0.55 -10.62
CA HIS A 12 -6.61 -1.18 -11.94
C HIS A 12 -5.73 -0.48 -12.97
N PHE A 13 -5.76 0.85 -13.00
CA PHE A 13 -4.93 1.65 -13.92
C PHE A 13 -3.44 1.41 -13.69
N LEU A 14 -2.98 1.43 -12.44
CA LEU A 14 -1.57 1.22 -12.10
C LEU A 14 -1.12 -0.23 -12.33
N GLU A 15 -1.99 -1.21 -12.05
CA GLU A 15 -1.71 -2.62 -12.33
C GLU A 15 -1.63 -2.88 -13.84
N ALA A 16 -2.50 -2.27 -14.64
CA ALA A 16 -2.40 -2.30 -16.10
C ALA A 16 -1.11 -1.64 -16.63
N SER A 17 -0.54 -0.70 -15.85
CA SER A 17 0.76 -0.07 -16.13
C SER A 17 1.97 -0.86 -15.60
N GLY A 18 1.75 -2.08 -15.09
CA GLY A 18 2.81 -3.00 -14.63
C GLY A 18 3.26 -2.78 -13.19
N PHE A 19 2.50 -2.05 -12.38
CA PHE A 19 2.79 -1.88 -10.96
C PHE A 19 2.07 -2.94 -10.11
N ARG A 20 2.66 -3.31 -8.99
CA ARG A 20 1.97 -4.01 -7.90
C ARG A 20 1.46 -2.99 -6.89
N VAL A 21 0.15 -2.95 -6.65
CA VAL A 21 -0.51 -1.89 -5.87
C VAL A 21 -1.04 -2.41 -4.54
N LYS A 22 -0.77 -1.67 -3.47
CA LYS A 22 -1.33 -1.91 -2.13
C LYS A 22 -1.87 -0.61 -1.54
N GLY A 23 -3.05 -0.68 -0.94
CA GLY A 23 -3.67 0.43 -0.24
C GLY A 23 -3.19 0.58 1.19
N GLU A 24 -3.31 1.79 1.74
CA GLU A 24 -3.06 2.11 3.16
C GLU A 24 -1.69 1.67 3.66
N VAL A 25 -0.64 2.01 2.93
CA VAL A 25 0.74 1.67 3.31
C VAL A 25 1.42 2.90 3.92
N HIS A 26 1.68 2.85 5.22
CA HIS A 26 2.33 3.93 5.98
C HIS A 26 1.68 5.32 5.82
N GLY A 27 0.35 5.36 5.81
CA GLY A 27 -0.41 6.59 5.68
C GLY A 27 -0.42 7.18 4.26
N CYS A 28 -0.06 6.38 3.25
CA CYS A 28 -0.31 6.69 1.85
C CYS A 28 -1.54 5.92 1.39
N ASP A 29 -2.45 6.56 0.68
CA ASP A 29 -3.70 5.94 0.24
C ASP A 29 -3.46 4.76 -0.71
N ALA A 30 -2.51 4.90 -1.65
CA ALA A 30 -2.04 3.79 -2.46
C ALA A 30 -0.52 3.87 -2.70
N VAL A 31 0.14 2.72 -2.64
CA VAL A 31 1.56 2.54 -2.95
C VAL A 31 1.70 1.50 -4.04
N ALA A 32 2.38 1.87 -5.10
CA ALA A 32 2.59 1.06 -6.29
C ALA A 32 4.08 0.84 -6.53
N VAL A 33 4.47 -0.41 -6.73
CA VAL A 33 5.85 -0.81 -6.95
C VAL A 33 5.95 -1.55 -8.28
N GLN A 34 6.84 -1.10 -9.14
CA GLN A 34 7.18 -1.79 -10.39
C GLN A 34 8.59 -2.35 -10.27
N ASP A 35 8.74 -3.64 -10.56
CA ASP A 35 10.03 -4.30 -10.58
C ASP A 35 10.89 -3.75 -11.72
N GLY A 36 12.19 -3.64 -11.48
CA GLY A 36 13.18 -3.13 -12.42
C GLY A 36 14.45 -2.72 -11.68
N GLU A 37 15.49 -2.39 -12.45
CA GLU A 37 16.74 -1.84 -11.93
C GLU A 37 16.98 -0.44 -12.55
N PRO A 38 16.67 0.63 -11.82
CA PRO A 38 16.21 0.68 -10.44
C PRO A 38 14.70 0.37 -10.30
N LEU A 39 14.32 -0.16 -9.13
CA LEU A 39 12.93 -0.36 -8.75
C LEU A 39 12.18 0.98 -8.72
N ARG A 40 11.00 1.06 -9.37
CA ARG A 40 10.16 2.27 -9.40
C ARG A 40 9.10 2.23 -8.31
N LEU A 41 8.97 3.33 -7.59
CA LEU A 41 7.99 3.53 -6.53
C LEU A 41 7.08 4.69 -6.89
N ALA A 42 5.79 4.42 -7.04
CA ALA A 42 4.76 5.45 -7.19
C ALA A 42 3.86 5.50 -5.93
N ILE A 43 3.45 6.70 -5.55
CA ILE A 43 2.48 6.94 -4.47
C ILE A 43 1.32 7.73 -5.05
N VAL A 44 0.09 7.36 -4.67
CA VAL A 44 -1.13 8.09 -5.02
C VAL A 44 -1.83 8.52 -3.74
N GLU A 45 -2.13 9.81 -3.63
CA GLU A 45 -3.01 10.38 -2.61
C GLU A 45 -4.38 10.66 -3.25
N MET A 46 -5.45 10.27 -2.57
CA MET A 46 -6.82 10.32 -3.08
C MET A 46 -7.69 11.24 -2.24
N LYS A 47 -8.49 12.09 -2.88
CA LYS A 47 -9.45 12.98 -2.20
C LYS A 47 -10.69 13.18 -3.04
N LEU A 48 -11.84 13.40 -2.38
CA LEU A 48 -13.09 13.73 -3.10
C LEU A 48 -13.09 15.10 -3.78
N GLY A 49 -12.09 15.93 -3.54
CA GLY A 49 -11.93 17.22 -4.18
C GLY A 49 -10.48 17.70 -4.15
N PHE A 50 -10.06 18.37 -5.21
CA PHE A 50 -8.74 18.97 -5.29
C PHE A 50 -8.65 20.17 -4.34
N ASN A 51 -7.88 20.05 -3.26
CA ASN A 51 -7.68 21.06 -2.23
C ASN A 51 -6.21 21.16 -1.81
N LEU A 52 -5.89 22.11 -0.94
CA LEU A 52 -4.54 22.35 -0.48
C LEU A 52 -4.00 21.18 0.36
N ASP A 53 -4.84 20.54 1.18
CA ASP A 53 -4.41 19.43 2.03
C ASP A 53 -3.91 18.24 1.19
N LEU A 54 -4.63 17.92 0.11
CA LEU A 54 -4.20 16.90 -0.86
C LEU A 54 -2.83 17.23 -1.46
N LEU A 55 -2.61 18.49 -1.83
CA LEU A 55 -1.31 18.92 -2.37
C LEU A 55 -0.19 18.83 -1.34
N LEU A 56 -0.44 19.27 -0.11
CA LEU A 56 0.56 19.19 0.97
C LEU A 56 0.93 17.74 1.26
N GLN A 57 -0.03 16.84 1.34
CA GLN A 57 0.21 15.42 1.49
C GLN A 57 1.07 14.87 0.34
N ALA A 58 0.69 15.16 -0.91
CA ALA A 58 1.41 14.71 -2.08
C ALA A 58 2.85 15.25 -2.15
N VAL A 59 3.05 16.53 -1.82
CA VAL A 59 4.39 17.15 -1.80
C VAL A 59 5.31 16.47 -0.77
N GLU A 60 4.79 16.08 0.38
CA GLU A 60 5.56 15.31 1.36
C GLU A 60 6.01 13.95 0.80
N ARG A 61 5.21 13.33 -0.07
CA ARG A 61 5.53 12.03 -0.69
C ARG A 61 6.63 12.12 -1.74
N LEU A 62 6.83 13.28 -2.38
CA LEU A 62 7.90 13.49 -3.39
C LEU A 62 9.30 13.15 -2.87
N ARG A 63 9.51 13.19 -1.55
CA ARG A 63 10.80 12.85 -0.94
C ARG A 63 11.04 11.34 -0.83
N MET A 64 10.03 10.51 -1.09
CA MET A 64 10.05 9.08 -0.83
C MET A 64 9.84 8.23 -2.09
N ALA A 65 9.22 8.79 -3.11
CA ALA A 65 8.82 8.08 -4.32
C ALA A 65 9.48 8.68 -5.57
N ASP A 66 9.49 7.91 -6.63
CA ASP A 66 9.95 8.35 -7.96
C ASP A 66 8.84 9.12 -8.66
N GLU A 67 7.58 8.71 -8.42
CA GLU A 67 6.38 9.34 -8.96
C GLU A 67 5.37 9.57 -7.83
N VAL A 68 4.75 10.73 -7.80
CA VAL A 68 3.65 11.02 -6.90
C VAL A 68 2.47 11.56 -7.69
N TRP A 69 1.32 10.96 -7.44
CA TRP A 69 0.08 11.27 -8.10
C TRP A 69 -0.95 11.76 -7.10
N VAL A 70 -1.81 12.67 -7.53
CA VAL A 70 -3.05 13.02 -6.84
C VAL A 70 -4.23 12.57 -7.68
N ALA A 71 -5.20 11.92 -7.05
CA ALA A 71 -6.37 11.38 -7.71
C ALA A 71 -7.65 11.97 -7.11
N VAL A 72 -8.50 12.52 -7.97
CA VAL A 72 -9.78 13.12 -7.60
C VAL A 72 -10.90 12.63 -8.51
N PRO A 73 -12.17 12.68 -8.07
CA PRO A 73 -13.28 12.34 -8.96
C PRO A 73 -13.27 13.20 -10.23
N ALA A 74 -13.52 12.58 -11.37
CA ALA A 74 -13.70 13.29 -12.63
C ALA A 74 -14.97 14.14 -12.57
N THR A 75 -14.86 15.42 -12.88
CA THR A 75 -15.98 16.36 -12.93
C THR A 75 -16.11 17.00 -14.30
N ARG A 76 -17.25 17.65 -14.55
CA ARG A 76 -17.42 18.40 -15.79
C ARG A 76 -16.81 19.81 -15.74
N ARG A 77 -16.81 20.45 -14.56
CA ARG A 77 -16.41 21.85 -14.38
C ARG A 77 -15.69 22.09 -13.04
N GLY A 78 -15.15 21.04 -12.41
CA GLY A 78 -14.43 21.15 -11.14
C GLY A 78 -12.97 21.58 -11.31
N ARG A 79 -12.25 21.58 -10.17
CA ARG A 79 -10.83 21.96 -10.15
C ARG A 79 -9.94 21.00 -10.93
N ASP A 80 -10.36 19.75 -11.07
CA ASP A 80 -9.71 18.77 -11.93
C ASP A 80 -9.63 19.22 -13.40
N ARG A 81 -10.57 20.08 -13.86
CA ARG A 81 -10.60 20.63 -15.23
C ARG A 81 -9.95 22.00 -15.36
N ASP A 82 -9.47 22.60 -14.27
CA ASP A 82 -8.82 23.90 -14.29
C ASP A 82 -7.37 23.78 -14.82
N PRO A 83 -7.03 24.40 -15.98
CA PRO A 83 -5.66 24.35 -16.51
C PRO A 83 -4.59 24.89 -15.56
N ARG A 84 -4.97 25.77 -14.62
CA ARG A 84 -4.06 26.29 -13.59
C ARG A 84 -3.68 25.22 -12.60
N VAL A 85 -4.60 24.31 -12.27
CA VAL A 85 -4.34 23.15 -11.42
C VAL A 85 -3.40 22.16 -12.14
N HIS A 86 -3.65 21.88 -13.41
CA HIS A 86 -2.75 21.03 -14.21
C HIS A 86 -1.33 21.60 -14.25
N ARG A 87 -1.24 22.93 -14.49
CA ARG A 87 0.05 23.63 -14.50
C ARG A 87 0.74 23.56 -13.13
N LEU A 88 -0.01 23.77 -12.03
CA LEU A 88 0.52 23.67 -10.66
C LEU A 88 1.09 22.28 -10.41
N CYS A 89 0.34 21.23 -10.69
CA CYS A 89 0.81 19.85 -10.52
C CYS A 89 2.14 19.62 -11.28
N ARG A 90 2.23 20.03 -12.54
CA ARG A 90 3.47 19.91 -13.33
C ARG A 90 4.63 20.70 -12.73
N LEU A 91 4.38 21.93 -12.24
CA LEU A 91 5.41 22.78 -11.64
C LEU A 91 6.00 22.22 -10.36
N ILE A 92 5.19 21.49 -9.57
CA ILE A 92 5.63 20.88 -8.31
C ILE A 92 6.00 19.39 -8.47
N GLY A 93 5.92 18.85 -9.68
CA GLY A 93 6.33 17.48 -9.97
C GLY A 93 5.28 16.41 -9.70
N LEU A 94 4.00 16.78 -9.53
CA LEU A 94 2.91 15.87 -9.26
C LEU A 94 2.18 15.46 -10.55
N GLY A 95 1.79 14.19 -10.63
CA GLY A 95 0.78 13.73 -11.57
C GLY A 95 -0.63 14.05 -11.08
N LEU A 96 -1.58 14.20 -11.98
CA LEU A 96 -2.99 14.42 -11.67
C LEU A 96 -3.87 13.43 -12.44
N MET A 97 -4.68 12.70 -11.70
CA MET A 97 -5.65 11.73 -12.20
C MET A 97 -7.08 12.21 -11.95
N ALA A 98 -7.93 12.17 -12.97
CA ALA A 98 -9.37 12.27 -12.83
C ALA A 98 -9.99 10.87 -12.88
N VAL A 99 -10.68 10.48 -11.81
CA VAL A 99 -11.20 9.13 -11.61
C VAL A 99 -12.69 9.07 -11.95
N HIS A 100 -13.06 8.26 -12.93
CA HIS A 100 -14.43 7.92 -13.27
C HIS A 100 -14.86 6.65 -12.48
N ALA A 101 -15.14 6.78 -11.19
CA ALA A 101 -15.39 5.64 -10.31
C ALA A 101 -16.49 4.70 -10.84
N ALA A 102 -17.59 5.25 -11.38
CA ALA A 102 -18.68 4.44 -11.93
C ALA A 102 -18.30 3.66 -13.21
N ARG A 103 -17.26 4.10 -13.92
CA ARG A 103 -16.75 3.44 -15.15
C ARG A 103 -15.51 2.59 -14.87
N GLY A 104 -14.95 2.68 -13.66
CA GLY A 104 -13.72 1.99 -13.30
C GLY A 104 -12.48 2.45 -14.07
N CYS A 105 -12.46 3.69 -14.58
CA CYS A 105 -11.35 4.18 -15.38
C CYS A 105 -10.78 5.51 -14.87
N VAL A 106 -9.53 5.78 -15.26
CA VAL A 106 -8.74 6.96 -14.89
C VAL A 106 -8.38 7.73 -16.16
N GLU A 107 -8.48 9.05 -16.10
CA GLU A 107 -8.00 9.99 -17.11
C GLU A 107 -6.78 10.74 -16.53
N ILE A 108 -5.66 10.70 -17.24
CA ILE A 108 -4.45 11.44 -16.84
C ILE A 108 -4.57 12.89 -17.32
N LEU A 109 -4.54 13.83 -16.40
CA LEU A 109 -4.65 15.27 -16.67
C LEU A 109 -3.29 15.98 -16.61
N ALA A 110 -2.36 15.44 -15.84
CA ALA A 110 -0.97 15.86 -15.82
C ALA A 110 -0.09 14.67 -15.49
N GLU A 111 1.01 14.54 -16.22
CA GLU A 111 2.07 13.59 -15.90
C GLU A 111 2.96 14.16 -14.79
N PRO A 112 3.51 13.31 -13.89
CA PRO A 112 4.47 13.76 -12.89
C PRO A 112 5.74 14.22 -13.59
N ALA A 113 6.12 15.47 -13.36
CA ALA A 113 7.38 16.00 -13.86
C ALA A 113 8.53 15.57 -12.97
N PRO A 114 9.78 15.50 -13.45
CA PRO A 114 10.95 15.16 -12.65
C PRO A 114 11.29 16.31 -11.70
N TYR A 115 10.54 16.45 -10.62
CA TYR A 115 10.90 17.30 -9.50
C TYR A 115 11.79 16.51 -8.55
N ARG A 116 12.97 17.02 -8.17
CA ARG A 116 13.94 16.31 -7.33
C ARG A 116 14.10 16.96 -5.95
N PRO A 117 13.12 16.79 -5.03
CA PRO A 117 13.35 17.09 -3.63
C PRO A 117 14.42 16.15 -3.07
N ARG A 118 15.01 16.53 -1.94
CA ARG A 118 16.01 15.67 -1.27
C ARG A 118 15.37 14.32 -0.91
N PRO A 119 15.86 13.20 -1.46
CA PRO A 119 15.31 11.88 -1.21
C PRO A 119 15.39 11.50 0.28
N ASP A 120 14.41 10.75 0.76
CA ASP A 120 14.43 10.12 2.08
C ASP A 120 14.52 8.59 1.91
N PRO A 121 15.73 8.03 1.80
CA PRO A 121 15.93 6.61 1.59
C PRO A 121 15.45 5.75 2.76
N ARG A 122 15.41 6.29 3.99
CA ARG A 122 14.92 5.55 5.16
C ARG A 122 13.41 5.34 5.09
N ARG A 123 12.65 6.40 4.76
CA ARG A 123 11.19 6.30 4.58
C ARG A 123 10.85 5.40 3.39
N ARG A 124 11.57 5.55 2.26
CA ARG A 124 11.42 4.67 1.10
C ARG A 124 11.63 3.18 1.47
N ALA A 125 12.73 2.85 2.13
CA ALA A 125 13.02 1.49 2.55
C ALA A 125 11.97 0.91 3.51
N ARG A 126 11.41 1.74 4.39
CA ARG A 126 10.32 1.33 5.28
C ARG A 126 9.04 0.99 4.50
N LEU A 127 8.66 1.81 3.52
CA LEU A 127 7.52 1.56 2.63
C LEU A 127 7.68 0.25 1.86
N LEU A 128 8.82 0.06 1.22
CA LEU A 128 9.10 -1.15 0.45
C LEU A 128 9.05 -2.41 1.32
N ARG A 129 9.61 -2.35 2.54
CA ARG A 129 9.55 -3.48 3.48
C ARG A 129 8.12 -3.80 3.91
N GLU A 130 7.30 -2.77 4.19
CA GLU A 130 5.89 -2.99 4.54
C GLU A 130 5.11 -3.56 3.35
N HIS A 131 5.31 -3.01 2.15
CA HIS A 131 4.67 -3.49 0.93
C HIS A 131 5.04 -4.97 0.66
N ALA A 132 6.33 -5.30 0.64
CA ALA A 132 6.80 -6.66 0.40
C ALA A 132 6.39 -7.65 1.51
N GLY A 133 6.27 -7.17 2.75
CA GLY A 133 5.88 -8.00 3.89
C GLY A 133 4.39 -8.31 3.97
N ARG A 134 3.52 -7.59 3.26
CA ARG A 134 2.07 -7.86 3.23
C ARG A 134 1.75 -8.98 2.25
N ARG A 135 0.95 -9.93 2.71
CA ARG A 135 0.34 -10.96 1.86
C ARG A 135 -1.00 -10.43 1.34
N GLY A 136 -1.16 -10.41 0.02
CA GLY A 136 -2.36 -9.88 -0.62
C GLY A 136 -2.59 -8.39 -0.36
N ASP A 137 -3.80 -7.93 -0.60
CA ASP A 137 -4.25 -6.56 -0.39
C ASP A 137 -5.53 -6.52 0.48
N PRO A 138 -5.40 -6.79 1.78
CA PRO A 138 -6.55 -6.98 2.68
C PRO A 138 -7.19 -5.68 3.17
N SER A 139 -6.61 -4.52 2.84
CA SER A 139 -7.11 -3.21 3.27
C SER A 139 -7.22 -2.28 2.07
N PRO A 140 -8.44 -2.00 1.56
CA PRO A 140 -8.64 -1.03 0.49
C PRO A 140 -8.06 0.34 0.85
N GLY A 141 -7.42 0.99 -0.12
CA GLY A 141 -6.90 2.35 0.06
C GLY A 141 -8.03 3.34 0.40
N GLY A 142 -7.71 4.38 1.17
CA GLY A 142 -8.69 5.35 1.65
C GLY A 142 -9.50 4.89 2.87
N THR A 143 -9.18 3.73 3.46
CA THR A 143 -9.83 3.25 4.68
C THR A 143 -9.44 4.13 5.87
N SER A 144 -10.40 4.77 6.50
CA SER A 144 -10.20 5.56 7.72
C SER A 144 -10.94 4.97 8.91
N ARG A 145 -10.41 5.19 10.12
CA ARG A 145 -11.02 4.79 11.41
C ARG A 145 -11.19 3.27 11.62
N GLN A 146 -10.63 2.45 10.78
CA GLN A 146 -10.60 0.99 10.96
C GLN A 146 -9.16 0.50 11.15
N PRO A 147 -8.94 -0.56 11.94
CA PRO A 147 -7.63 -1.15 12.07
C PRO A 147 -7.16 -1.76 10.75
N ILE A 148 -6.01 -1.29 10.25
CA ILE A 148 -5.42 -1.71 8.98
C ILE A 148 -4.68 -3.04 9.15
N MET A 149 -4.75 -3.90 8.13
CA MET A 149 -4.00 -5.17 8.09
C MET A 149 -2.56 -4.91 7.63
N THR A 150 -1.66 -4.72 8.58
CA THR A 150 -0.22 -4.54 8.32
C THR A 150 0.52 -5.88 8.21
N ALA A 151 1.71 -5.88 7.60
CA ALA A 151 2.58 -7.05 7.57
C ALA A 151 2.89 -7.58 8.99
N TYR A 152 3.06 -6.69 9.97
CA TYR A 152 3.23 -7.07 11.37
C TYR A 152 1.98 -7.76 11.92
N ARG A 153 0.78 -7.22 11.65
CA ARG A 153 -0.49 -7.82 12.11
C ARG A 153 -0.73 -9.19 11.47
N GLN A 154 -0.43 -9.35 10.18
CA GLN A 154 -0.52 -10.65 9.51
C GLN A 154 0.38 -11.69 10.18
N GLN A 155 1.63 -11.35 10.49
CA GLN A 155 2.53 -12.25 11.21
C GLN A 155 2.07 -12.51 12.64
N ALA A 156 1.53 -11.52 13.33
CA ALA A 156 0.97 -11.70 14.67
C ALA A 156 -0.25 -12.64 14.64
N LEU A 157 -1.13 -12.51 13.67
CA LEU A 157 -2.26 -13.43 13.48
C LEU A 157 -1.78 -14.86 13.18
N ALA A 158 -0.74 -15.02 12.34
CA ALA A 158 -0.16 -16.33 12.07
C ALA A 158 0.41 -16.97 13.36
N CYS A 159 1.07 -16.19 14.22
CA CYS A 159 1.47 -16.67 15.55
C CYS A 159 0.26 -17.04 16.41
N ALA A 160 -0.82 -16.25 16.39
CA ALA A 160 -2.03 -16.51 17.17
C ALA A 160 -2.72 -17.81 16.73
N VAL A 161 -2.78 -18.10 15.44
CA VAL A 161 -3.30 -19.37 14.90
C VAL A 161 -2.53 -20.55 15.45
N MET A 162 -1.20 -20.50 15.43
CA MET A 162 -0.35 -21.57 15.95
C MET A 162 -0.56 -21.76 17.47
N LEU A 163 -0.62 -20.66 18.21
CA LEU A 163 -0.76 -20.70 19.67
C LEU A 163 -2.19 -21.04 20.13
N LYS A 164 -3.17 -21.06 19.25
CA LYS A 164 -4.52 -21.56 19.53
C LYS A 164 -4.50 -23.06 19.90
N ALA A 165 -3.55 -23.82 19.32
CA ALA A 165 -3.38 -25.25 19.63
C ALA A 165 -2.69 -25.49 20.98
N GLY A 166 -2.09 -24.47 21.59
CA GLY A 166 -1.39 -24.55 22.88
C GLY A 166 -0.17 -23.63 22.97
N PRO A 167 0.46 -23.55 24.14
CA PRO A 167 1.66 -22.75 24.33
C PRO A 167 2.81 -23.19 23.43
N GLY A 168 3.58 -22.21 22.93
CA GLY A 168 4.66 -22.46 21.98
C GLY A 168 5.87 -21.55 22.17
N ARG A 169 6.99 -21.93 21.58
CA ARG A 169 8.24 -21.17 21.63
C ARG A 169 8.42 -20.33 20.36
N PRO A 170 9.04 -19.15 20.45
CA PRO A 170 9.27 -18.28 19.28
C PRO A 170 9.97 -18.98 18.11
N ARG A 171 10.87 -19.94 18.39
CA ARG A 171 11.58 -20.69 17.34
C ARG A 171 10.63 -21.54 16.48
N ASP A 172 9.59 -22.10 17.11
CA ASP A 172 8.66 -23.02 16.45
C ASP A 172 7.68 -22.22 15.55
N LEU A 173 7.41 -20.97 15.91
CA LEU A 173 6.56 -20.07 15.15
C LEU A 173 7.26 -19.35 13.99
N ARG A 174 8.60 -19.44 13.87
CA ARG A 174 9.34 -18.78 12.78
C ARG A 174 8.95 -19.29 11.40
N VAL A 175 8.45 -20.49 11.30
CA VAL A 175 7.98 -21.11 10.05
C VAL A 175 6.83 -20.32 9.43
N VAL A 176 5.96 -19.73 10.26
CA VAL A 176 4.81 -18.93 9.80
C VAL A 176 5.03 -17.42 9.93
N ALA A 177 5.93 -17.02 10.83
CA ALA A 177 6.24 -15.63 11.14
C ALA A 177 7.74 -15.45 11.43
N PRO A 178 8.55 -15.03 10.45
CA PRO A 178 10.00 -14.84 10.63
C PRO A 178 10.36 -13.95 11.83
N ARG A 179 9.48 -13.01 12.19
CA ARG A 179 9.64 -12.08 13.31
C ARG A 179 8.96 -12.53 14.61
N ALA A 180 8.55 -13.80 14.74
CA ALA A 180 7.81 -14.33 15.88
C ALA A 180 8.45 -13.94 17.24
N GLY A 181 9.78 -14.02 17.37
CA GLY A 181 10.46 -13.66 18.61
C GLY A 181 10.28 -12.19 19.04
N ALA A 182 10.24 -11.27 18.10
CA ALA A 182 9.98 -9.85 18.38
C ALA A 182 8.49 -9.62 18.67
N ILE A 183 7.61 -10.24 17.88
CA ILE A 183 6.15 -10.13 18.02
C ILE A 183 5.70 -10.59 19.41
N LEU A 184 6.14 -11.76 19.83
CA LEU A 184 5.79 -12.33 21.14
C LEU A 184 6.39 -11.55 22.32
N ARG A 185 7.57 -10.97 22.15
CA ARG A 185 8.25 -10.21 23.22
C ARG A 185 7.65 -8.83 23.43
N HIS A 186 7.25 -8.17 22.35
CA HIS A 186 6.74 -6.79 22.41
C HIS A 186 5.25 -6.70 22.68
N TYR A 187 4.48 -7.80 22.50
CA TYR A 187 2.99 -7.92 22.62
C TYR A 187 2.20 -6.64 22.31
N VAL A 188 2.49 -6.01 21.21
CA VAL A 188 1.93 -4.70 20.82
C VAL A 188 0.39 -4.65 20.88
N TYR A 189 -0.27 -5.79 20.66
CA TYR A 189 -1.73 -5.91 20.67
C TYR A 189 -2.31 -6.59 21.92
N GLY A 190 -1.49 -7.00 22.88
CA GLY A 190 -1.96 -7.77 24.03
C GLY A 190 -2.42 -9.21 23.74
N TRP A 191 -2.17 -9.72 22.52
CA TRP A 191 -2.67 -11.04 22.10
C TRP A 191 -1.90 -12.21 22.67
N PHE A 192 -0.72 -11.96 23.23
CA PHE A 192 0.18 -12.97 23.74
C PHE A 192 0.61 -12.64 25.14
N GLU A 193 0.79 -13.68 25.95
CA GLU A 193 1.42 -13.56 27.26
C GLU A 193 2.47 -14.64 27.46
N ARG A 194 3.40 -14.37 28.35
CA ARG A 194 4.45 -15.33 28.68
C ARG A 194 3.92 -16.31 29.71
N ALA A 195 3.81 -17.60 29.33
CA ALA A 195 3.44 -18.66 30.24
C ALA A 195 4.64 -19.11 31.13
N GLU A 196 5.80 -19.29 30.46
CA GLU A 196 7.05 -19.70 31.10
C GLU A 196 8.26 -19.02 30.43
N ARG A 197 9.47 -19.27 30.93
CA ARG A 197 10.68 -18.74 30.28
C ARG A 197 10.81 -19.23 28.85
N GLY A 198 10.59 -18.31 27.89
CA GLY A 198 10.68 -18.59 26.44
C GLY A 198 9.47 -19.31 25.86
N VAL A 199 8.38 -19.48 26.62
CA VAL A 199 7.12 -20.06 26.14
C VAL A 199 6.01 -19.02 26.26
N TYR A 200 5.20 -18.93 25.23
CA TYR A 200 4.11 -17.96 25.13
C TYR A 200 2.78 -18.66 24.84
N ARG A 201 1.69 -18.08 25.31
CA ARG A 201 0.33 -18.54 25.03
C ARG A 201 -0.54 -17.40 24.50
N LEU A 202 -1.65 -17.77 23.89
CA LEU A 202 -2.66 -16.85 23.42
C LEU A 202 -3.48 -16.32 24.60
N THR A 203 -3.84 -15.04 24.55
CA THR A 203 -4.76 -14.40 25.51
C THR A 203 -6.19 -14.42 24.98
N ALA A 204 -7.17 -14.04 25.81
CA ALA A 204 -8.56 -13.84 25.39
C ALA A 204 -8.67 -12.78 24.28
N ASP A 205 -7.86 -11.72 24.33
CA ASP A 205 -7.78 -10.70 23.29
C ASP A 205 -7.22 -11.26 21.97
N GLY A 206 -6.26 -12.18 22.07
CA GLY A 206 -5.74 -12.90 20.91
C GLY A 206 -6.80 -13.80 20.25
N GLU A 207 -7.62 -14.48 21.03
CA GLU A 207 -8.77 -15.26 20.52
C GLU A 207 -9.82 -14.36 19.88
N ALA A 208 -10.14 -13.21 20.49
CA ALA A 208 -11.04 -12.23 19.93
C ALA A 208 -10.51 -11.67 18.60
N ALA A 209 -9.19 -11.44 18.51
CA ALA A 209 -8.54 -11.02 17.26
C ALA A 209 -8.65 -12.08 16.17
N LEU A 210 -8.47 -13.37 16.48
CA LEU A 210 -8.66 -14.45 15.49
C LEU A 210 -10.09 -14.50 14.96
N ARG A 211 -11.09 -14.29 15.81
CA ARG A 211 -12.50 -14.20 15.37
C ARG A 211 -12.73 -12.98 14.47
N ARG A 212 -12.20 -11.83 14.86
CA ARG A 212 -12.36 -10.58 14.09
C ARG A 212 -11.73 -10.63 12.70
N TRP A 213 -10.61 -11.32 12.56
CA TRP A 213 -9.80 -11.35 11.35
C TRP A 213 -9.80 -12.72 10.67
N GLN A 214 -10.84 -13.54 10.89
CA GLN A 214 -10.89 -14.91 10.36
C GLN A 214 -10.76 -14.97 8.84
N ASP A 215 -11.35 -14.01 8.10
CA ASP A 215 -11.28 -13.96 6.63
C ASP A 215 -9.85 -13.68 6.13
N ALA A 216 -9.06 -12.92 6.90
CA ALA A 216 -7.66 -12.64 6.58
C ALA A 216 -6.70 -13.79 6.96
N VAL A 217 -7.16 -14.72 7.81
CA VAL A 217 -6.41 -15.89 8.26
C VAL A 217 -6.64 -17.09 7.33
N VAL A 218 -7.85 -17.21 6.76
CA VAL A 218 -8.30 -18.38 5.97
C VAL A 218 -7.79 -18.38 4.54
N THR A 219 -7.13 -17.33 4.04
CA THR A 219 -6.55 -17.37 2.69
C THR A 219 -5.21 -18.11 2.71
N PRO A 220 -5.18 -19.45 2.50
CA PRO A 220 -3.94 -20.13 2.16
C PRO A 220 -3.55 -19.63 0.78
N CYS A 221 -2.28 -19.25 0.63
CA CYS A 221 -1.72 -18.90 -0.66
C CYS A 221 -1.85 -20.07 -1.66
N THR A 222 -2.80 -19.98 -2.56
CA THR A 222 -2.60 -20.45 -3.91
C THR A 222 -2.03 -19.25 -4.69
N GLU A 223 -0.80 -18.90 -4.43
CA GLU A 223 -0.02 -18.15 -5.42
C GLU A 223 0.23 -19.08 -6.59
N THR A 224 -0.66 -19.03 -7.57
CA THR A 224 -0.29 -19.34 -8.94
C THR A 224 0.77 -18.32 -9.31
N ALA A 225 2.02 -18.76 -9.44
CA ALA A 225 3.10 -17.95 -10.00
C ALA A 225 2.57 -17.30 -11.30
N PRO A 226 2.76 -15.99 -11.50
CA PRO A 226 2.41 -15.40 -12.77
C PRO A 226 3.23 -16.09 -13.85
N SER A 227 2.55 -16.79 -14.74
CA SER A 227 3.13 -17.32 -15.96
C SER A 227 3.84 -16.17 -16.66
N HIS A 228 5.12 -16.39 -16.94
CA HIS A 228 6.00 -15.53 -17.71
C HIS A 228 5.27 -15.02 -18.96
N VAL A 229 4.79 -13.78 -18.93
CA VAL A 229 4.43 -13.05 -20.14
C VAL A 229 5.74 -12.52 -20.71
N ALA A 230 6.06 -12.98 -21.91
CA ALA A 230 7.23 -12.58 -22.68
C ALA A 230 7.31 -11.05 -22.79
N PRO A 231 8.53 -10.46 -22.82
CA PRO A 231 8.68 -9.01 -22.91
C PRO A 231 8.17 -8.51 -24.25
N ALA A 232 7.19 -7.64 -24.21
CA ALA A 232 6.73 -6.90 -25.37
C ALA A 232 7.85 -5.96 -25.86
N THR A 233 8.05 -5.99 -27.14
CA THR A 233 9.01 -5.33 -27.99
C THR A 233 9.30 -3.87 -27.61
N SER A 234 10.60 -3.59 -27.52
CA SER A 234 11.27 -2.27 -27.48
C SER A 234 10.54 -1.17 -28.27
N VAL A 235 10.12 -0.13 -27.58
CA VAL A 235 9.84 1.18 -28.18
C VAL A 235 11.13 2.00 -28.12
N ALA A 236 11.62 2.42 -29.28
CA ALA A 236 12.83 3.18 -29.46
C ALA A 236 12.77 4.56 -28.77
N PRO A 237 13.90 5.13 -28.32
CA PRO A 237 13.93 6.46 -27.72
C PRO A 237 13.74 7.53 -28.81
N ILE A 238 12.82 8.46 -28.56
CA ILE A 238 12.67 9.67 -29.36
C ILE A 238 13.87 10.57 -29.05
N ALA A 239 14.67 10.84 -30.09
CA ALA A 239 15.82 11.74 -30.03
C ALA A 239 15.37 13.17 -29.72
N ALA A 240 16.07 13.81 -28.79
CA ALA A 240 16.00 15.23 -28.54
C ALA A 240 16.64 15.99 -29.72
N THR A 241 15.93 16.96 -30.24
CA THR A 241 16.48 18.12 -30.98
C THR A 241 16.11 19.38 -30.21
#